data_3ead9da1aae70fd7dacf53c2a2a7a197
#
_entry.id   3ead9da1aae70fd7dacf53c2a2a7a197
#
_cell.length_a   1.000
_cell.length_b   1.000
_cell.length_c   1.000
_cell.angle_alpha   90.00
_cell.angle_beta   90.00
_cell.angle_gamma   90.00
#
_symmetry.space_group_name_H-M   'P 1'
#
loop_
_entity.id
_entity.type
_entity.pdbx_description
1 polymer ?
#
loop_
_entity_poly.entity_id
_entity_poly.type
_entity_poly.pdbx_seq_one_letter_code
_entity_poly.pdbx_strand_id
1 'polypeptide(L)'
;MLVTICKSKIHRATVTEADLNYEGSITIDEKLMDATDILPNEKVQVLNLNNGARFETYVLVAEADSGIICLNGPAARLGEVGDLLIIVSYCDLEFEEARTYKPKVIYVDEKNRIVEK
;
A
#
# COMPACT_ATOMS: atom_id res chain seq x y z
N MET A 1 -19.14 -8.42 -17.96
CA MET A 1 -17.85 -7.79 -18.29
C MET A 1 -17.20 -7.30 -17.01
N LEU A 2 -16.00 -7.76 -16.74
CA LEU A 2 -15.26 -7.37 -15.52
C LEU A 2 -14.53 -6.06 -15.73
N VAL A 3 -14.52 -5.22 -14.69
CA VAL A 3 -13.79 -3.96 -14.67
C VAL A 3 -12.82 -4.00 -13.50
N THR A 4 -11.57 -3.63 -13.75
CA THR A 4 -10.57 -3.52 -12.69
C THR A 4 -10.66 -2.12 -12.09
N ILE A 5 -11.01 -2.04 -10.82
CA ILE A 5 -11.18 -0.75 -10.13
C ILE A 5 -10.37 -0.69 -8.86
N CYS A 6 -10.16 0.51 -8.35
CA CYS A 6 -9.49 0.71 -7.07
C CYS A 6 -10.36 0.14 -5.96
N LYS A 7 -9.84 -0.87 -5.25
CA LYS A 7 -10.52 -1.46 -4.09
C LYS A 7 -10.28 -0.61 -2.85
N SER A 8 -9.03 -0.20 -2.63
CA SER A 8 -8.65 0.54 -1.44
C SER A 8 -7.33 1.27 -1.64
N LYS A 9 -7.04 2.19 -0.74
CA LYS A 9 -5.85 3.01 -0.86
C LYS A 9 -5.36 3.46 0.51
N ILE A 10 -4.03 3.37 0.72
CA ILE A 10 -3.35 3.99 1.86
C ILE A 10 -2.67 5.24 1.34
N HIS A 11 -3.07 6.40 1.83
CA HIS A 11 -2.60 7.67 1.29
C HIS A 11 -1.50 8.26 2.17
N ARG A 12 -0.31 8.46 1.59
CA ARG A 12 0.85 9.14 2.17
C ARG A 12 1.52 8.36 3.31
N ALA A 13 1.64 7.04 3.15
CA ALA A 13 2.42 6.23 4.09
C ALA A 13 3.90 6.59 3.98
N THR A 14 4.57 6.73 5.13
CA THR A 14 6.00 7.06 5.19
C THR A 14 6.82 5.78 5.22
N VAL A 15 7.81 5.66 4.33
CA VAL A 15 8.74 4.53 4.32
C VAL A 15 9.59 4.58 5.59
N THR A 16 9.57 3.51 6.38
CA THR A 16 10.34 3.41 7.61
C THR A 16 11.62 2.62 7.44
N GLU A 17 11.65 1.68 6.48
CA GLU A 17 12.80 0.83 6.23
C GLU A 17 12.89 0.51 4.74
N ALA A 18 14.12 0.24 4.28
CA ALA A 18 14.36 -0.24 2.92
C ALA A 18 15.44 -1.32 3.00
N ASP A 19 15.08 -2.57 2.69
CA ASP A 19 15.97 -3.73 2.80
C ASP A 19 16.19 -4.36 1.44
N LEU A 20 17.31 -4.02 0.81
CA LEU A 20 17.66 -4.50 -0.53
C LEU A 20 17.89 -6.01 -0.57
N ASN A 21 18.30 -6.60 0.55
CA ASN A 21 18.69 -8.00 0.64
C ASN A 21 17.57 -8.92 1.10
N TYR A 22 16.33 -8.52 0.92
CA TYR A 22 15.17 -9.30 1.28
C TYR A 22 14.36 -9.65 0.03
N GLU A 23 13.37 -10.53 0.17
CA GLU A 23 12.49 -10.90 -0.96
C GLU A 23 11.67 -9.69 -1.41
N GLY A 24 11.60 -9.46 -2.72
CA GLY A 24 10.89 -8.32 -3.29
C GLY A 24 9.45 -8.25 -2.82
N SER A 25 9.10 -7.21 -2.07
CA SER A 25 7.77 -7.06 -1.46
C SER A 25 7.68 -5.71 -0.77
N ILE A 26 6.49 -5.40 -0.23
CA ILE A 26 6.32 -4.28 0.68
C ILE A 26 5.73 -4.82 1.98
N THR A 27 6.38 -4.52 3.11
CA THR A 27 5.87 -4.92 4.41
C THR A 27 5.06 -3.78 4.99
N ILE A 28 3.82 -4.06 5.38
CA ILE A 28 2.85 -3.06 5.83
C ILE A 28 2.34 -3.42 7.21
N ASP A 29 2.23 -2.42 8.08
CA ASP A 29 1.58 -2.52 9.38
C ASP A 29 0.19 -3.17 9.22
N GLU A 30 -0.05 -4.25 9.95
CA GLU A 30 -1.29 -5.02 9.86
C GLU A 30 -2.55 -4.17 10.06
N LYS A 31 -2.47 -3.16 10.94
CA LYS A 31 -3.62 -2.29 11.19
C LYS A 31 -4.04 -1.52 9.94
N LEU A 32 -3.07 -1.09 9.13
CA LEU A 32 -3.36 -0.40 7.87
C LEU A 32 -3.95 -1.37 6.85
N MET A 33 -3.47 -2.62 6.85
CA MET A 33 -4.00 -3.66 5.96
C MET A 33 -5.45 -3.96 6.32
N ASP A 34 -5.75 -4.13 7.60
CA ASP A 34 -7.11 -4.43 8.05
C ASP A 34 -8.07 -3.30 7.68
N ALA A 35 -7.64 -2.06 7.83
CA ALA A 35 -8.49 -0.89 7.52
C ALA A 35 -8.78 -0.75 6.03
N THR A 36 -7.98 -1.38 5.18
CA THR A 36 -8.11 -1.29 3.71
C THR A 36 -8.47 -2.62 3.06
N ASP A 37 -8.73 -3.66 3.85
CA ASP A 37 -9.02 -5.01 3.36
C ASP A 37 -7.94 -5.57 2.44
N ILE A 38 -6.68 -5.19 2.68
CA ILE A 38 -5.54 -5.73 1.96
C ILE A 38 -5.06 -6.98 2.70
N LEU A 39 -4.94 -8.07 1.97
CA LEU A 39 -4.53 -9.37 2.52
C LEU A 39 -3.03 -9.60 2.37
N PRO A 40 -2.44 -10.45 3.22
CA PRO A 40 -1.06 -10.90 3.00
C PRO A 40 -0.94 -11.53 1.61
N ASN A 41 0.16 -11.24 0.94
CA ASN A 41 0.47 -11.71 -0.42
C ASN A 41 -0.38 -11.11 -1.53
N GLU A 42 -1.21 -10.16 -1.22
CA GLU A 42 -2.01 -9.46 -2.23
C GLU A 42 -1.12 -8.53 -3.06
N LYS A 43 -1.37 -8.51 -4.38
CA LYS A 43 -0.66 -7.58 -5.27
C LYS A 43 -1.18 -6.16 -5.05
N VAL A 44 -0.25 -5.22 -4.93
CA VAL A 44 -0.56 -3.79 -4.82
C VAL A 44 0.28 -2.99 -5.79
N GLN A 45 -0.19 -1.79 -6.11
CA GLN A 45 0.58 -0.81 -6.84
C GLN A 45 1.09 0.23 -5.85
N VAL A 46 2.37 0.55 -5.93
CA VAL A 46 3.00 1.53 -5.03
C VAL A 46 3.41 2.75 -5.85
N LEU A 47 2.99 3.91 -5.41
CA LEU A 47 3.29 5.19 -6.05
C LEU A 47 4.13 6.01 -5.09
N ASN A 48 5.34 6.40 -5.51
CA ASN A 48 6.23 7.19 -4.67
C ASN A 48 6.06 8.67 -5.00
N LEU A 49 5.59 9.46 -4.04
CA LEU A 49 5.34 10.89 -4.24
C LEU A 49 6.62 11.69 -4.39
N ASN A 50 7.73 11.21 -3.87
CA ASN A 50 8.99 11.95 -3.85
C ASN A 50 9.79 11.81 -5.15
N ASN A 51 9.72 10.65 -5.80
CA ASN A 51 10.51 10.42 -7.02
C ASN A 51 9.68 10.03 -8.24
N GLY A 52 8.36 9.89 -8.09
CA GLY A 52 7.47 9.54 -9.19
C GLY A 52 7.49 8.08 -9.61
N ALA A 53 8.21 7.22 -8.91
CA ALA A 53 8.25 5.80 -9.24
C ALA A 53 6.87 5.17 -9.04
N ARG A 54 6.52 4.25 -9.95
CA ARG A 54 5.28 3.46 -9.88
C ARG A 54 5.67 2.02 -10.13
N PHE A 55 5.34 1.14 -9.19
CA PHE A 55 5.69 -0.26 -9.34
C PHE A 55 4.67 -1.15 -8.68
N GLU A 56 4.69 -2.43 -9.06
CA GLU A 56 3.81 -3.44 -8.48
C GLU A 56 4.64 -4.41 -7.66
N THR A 57 4.07 -4.84 -6.55
CA THR A 57 4.67 -5.82 -5.67
C THR A 57 3.57 -6.50 -4.87
N TYR A 58 3.93 -7.37 -3.93
CA TYR A 58 2.95 -7.99 -3.04
C TYR A 58 3.27 -7.66 -1.59
N VAL A 59 2.29 -7.88 -0.72
CA VAL A 59 2.31 -7.39 0.66
C VAL A 59 2.74 -8.47 1.64
N LEU A 60 3.67 -8.11 2.52
CA LEU A 60 3.99 -8.88 3.72
C LEU A 60 3.48 -8.10 4.94
N VAL A 61 3.22 -8.81 6.03
CA VAL A 61 2.59 -8.24 7.22
C VAL A 61 3.62 -7.85 8.25
N ALA A 62 3.55 -6.62 8.76
CA ALA A 62 4.26 -6.19 9.94
C ALA A 62 3.29 -6.16 11.13
N GLU A 63 3.84 -6.22 12.34
CA GLU A 63 3.05 -6.20 13.56
C GLU A 63 2.10 -4.99 13.60
N ALA A 64 0.87 -5.22 14.09
CA ALA A 64 -0.14 -4.17 14.21
C ALA A 64 0.36 -3.03 15.09
N ASP A 65 0.11 -1.81 14.67
CA ASP A 65 0.52 -0.57 15.34
C ASP A 65 2.04 -0.36 15.38
N SER A 66 2.80 -1.11 14.57
CA SER A 66 4.25 -0.92 14.48
C SER A 66 4.62 0.33 13.69
N GLY A 67 3.73 0.82 12.85
CA GLY A 67 4.03 1.93 11.94
C GLY A 67 4.98 1.55 10.82
N ILE A 68 5.25 0.25 10.62
CA ILE A 68 6.23 -0.20 9.63
C ILE A 68 5.68 -0.14 8.22
N ILE A 69 6.44 0.49 7.35
CA ILE A 69 6.28 0.44 5.89
C ILE A 69 7.69 0.20 5.35
N CYS A 70 7.97 -1.03 4.93
CA CYS A 70 9.30 -1.44 4.49
C CYS A 70 9.31 -1.84 3.02
N LEU A 71 10.22 -1.24 2.25
CA LEU A 71 10.44 -1.64 0.85
C LEU A 71 11.52 -2.70 0.81
N ASN A 72 11.20 -3.88 0.28
CA ASN A 72 12.07 -5.05 0.30
C ASN A 72 12.56 -5.41 -1.11
N GLY A 73 13.81 -5.84 -1.20
CA GLY A 73 14.40 -6.32 -2.45
C GLY A 73 14.43 -5.23 -3.53
N PRO A 74 13.99 -5.53 -4.76
CA PRO A 74 14.01 -4.54 -5.84
C PRO A 74 13.23 -3.28 -5.52
N ALA A 75 12.17 -3.35 -4.71
CA ALA A 75 11.40 -2.18 -4.30
C ALA A 75 12.27 -1.19 -3.53
N ALA A 76 13.29 -1.66 -2.83
CA ALA A 76 14.22 -0.80 -2.09
C ALA A 76 15.06 0.10 -3.01
N ARG A 77 15.11 -0.20 -4.32
CA ARG A 77 15.74 0.67 -5.31
C ARG A 77 14.85 1.82 -5.73
N LEU A 78 13.55 1.75 -5.42
CA LEU A 78 12.55 2.69 -5.92
C LEU A 78 12.04 3.64 -4.83
N GLY A 79 12.64 3.59 -3.64
CA GLY A 79 12.29 4.49 -2.55
C GLY A 79 13.29 4.43 -1.44
N GLU A 80 13.31 5.48 -0.64
CA GLU A 80 14.19 5.58 0.53
C GLU A 80 13.36 5.86 1.78
N VAL A 81 13.99 5.62 2.94
CA VAL A 81 13.36 5.96 4.23
C VAL A 81 12.97 7.43 4.22
N GLY A 82 11.74 7.71 4.63
CA GLY A 82 11.18 9.05 4.65
C GLY A 82 10.33 9.40 3.43
N ASP A 83 10.42 8.62 2.36
CA ASP A 83 9.59 8.86 1.18
C ASP A 83 8.12 8.60 1.50
N LEU A 84 7.23 9.37 0.84
CA LEU A 84 5.79 9.22 0.99
C LEU A 84 5.24 8.35 -0.13
N LEU A 85 4.46 7.35 0.22
CA LEU A 85 3.89 6.41 -0.72
C LEU A 85 2.37 6.48 -0.73
N ILE A 86 1.79 6.21 -1.89
CA ILE A 86 0.38 5.86 -2.00
C ILE A 86 0.35 4.38 -2.38
N ILE A 87 -0.33 3.56 -1.59
CA ILE A 87 -0.42 2.12 -1.81
C ILE A 87 -1.85 1.81 -2.23
N VAL A 88 -2.01 1.24 -3.43
CA VAL A 88 -3.32 1.03 -4.04
C VAL A 88 -3.55 -0.44 -4.28
N SER A 89 -4.72 -0.92 -3.85
CA SER A 89 -5.20 -2.27 -4.15
C SER A 89 -6.33 -2.19 -5.17
N TYR A 90 -6.40 -3.16 -6.06
CA TYR A 90 -7.41 -3.23 -7.12
C TYR A 90 -8.21 -4.51 -6.99
N CYS A 91 -9.41 -4.50 -7.54
CA CYS A 91 -10.23 -5.70 -7.64
C CYS A 91 -11.00 -5.69 -8.96
N ASP A 92 -11.42 -6.87 -9.38
CA ASP A 92 -12.22 -7.02 -10.59
C ASP A 92 -13.67 -7.24 -10.18
N LEU A 93 -14.56 -6.38 -10.67
CA LEU A 93 -15.99 -6.46 -10.38
C LEU A 93 -16.77 -6.46 -11.70
N GLU A 94 -17.97 -7.05 -11.68
CA GLU A 94 -18.88 -6.92 -12.78
C GLU A 94 -19.23 -5.44 -12.98
N PHE A 95 -19.43 -5.03 -14.24
CA PHE A 95 -19.63 -3.63 -14.60
C PHE A 95 -20.69 -2.94 -13.73
N GLU A 96 -21.84 -3.57 -13.52
CA GLU A 96 -22.90 -2.95 -12.73
C GLU A 96 -22.53 -2.78 -11.26
N GLU A 97 -21.80 -3.74 -10.70
CA GLU A 97 -21.30 -3.66 -9.32
C GLU A 97 -20.24 -2.58 -9.20
N ALA A 98 -19.36 -2.48 -10.20
CA ALA A 98 -18.28 -1.50 -10.21
C ALA A 98 -18.80 -0.06 -10.21
N ARG A 99 -19.97 0.18 -10.82
CA ARG A 99 -20.54 1.52 -10.96
C ARG A 99 -20.79 2.20 -9.62
N THR A 100 -21.08 1.44 -8.58
CA THR A 100 -21.45 1.99 -7.27
C THR A 100 -20.45 1.64 -6.17
N TYR A 101 -19.38 0.92 -6.52
CA TYR A 101 -18.38 0.54 -5.53
C TYR A 101 -17.62 1.77 -5.02
N LYS A 102 -17.43 1.85 -3.70
CA LYS A 102 -16.69 2.94 -3.09
C LYS A 102 -15.39 2.40 -2.47
N PRO A 103 -14.23 2.81 -2.98
CA PRO A 103 -12.95 2.38 -2.41
C PRO A 103 -12.81 2.78 -0.95
N LYS A 104 -12.16 1.92 -0.17
CA LYS A 104 -11.76 2.25 1.19
C LYS A 104 -10.46 3.02 1.15
N VAL A 105 -10.48 4.29 1.51
CA VAL A 105 -9.30 5.14 1.52
C VAL A 105 -8.99 5.55 2.95
N ILE A 106 -7.76 5.30 3.39
CA ILE A 106 -7.30 5.78 4.69
C ILE A 106 -6.17 6.77 4.50
N TYR A 107 -6.07 7.69 5.46
CA TYR A 107 -5.02 8.70 5.52
C TYR A 107 -4.20 8.42 6.77
N VAL A 108 -2.89 8.59 6.69
CA VAL A 108 -2.00 8.34 7.83
C VAL A 108 -1.12 9.57 8.08
N ASP A 109 -0.64 9.69 9.31
CA ASP A 109 0.30 10.74 9.70
C ASP A 109 1.74 10.28 9.48
N GLU A 110 2.72 11.08 9.90
CA GLU A 110 4.14 10.80 9.71
C GLU A 110 4.62 9.56 10.47
N LYS A 111 3.82 9.03 11.39
CA LYS A 111 4.11 7.79 12.12
C LYS A 111 3.31 6.61 11.60
N ASN A 112 2.65 6.79 10.46
CA ASN A 112 1.79 5.79 9.84
C ASN A 112 0.62 5.38 10.73
N ARG A 113 0.11 6.33 11.51
CA ARG A 113 -1.13 6.16 12.28
C ARG A 113 -2.30 6.68 11.47
N ILE A 114 -3.42 5.95 11.51
CA ILE A 114 -4.61 6.36 10.78
C ILE A 114 -5.16 7.65 11.38
N VAL A 115 -5.43 8.63 10.51
CA VAL A 115 -6.03 9.90 10.90
C VAL A 115 -7.26 10.16 10.06
N GLU A 116 -8.15 11.00 10.57
CA GLU A 116 -9.29 11.44 9.78
C GLU A 116 -8.85 12.59 8.87
N LYS A 117 -9.41 12.58 7.68
CA LYS A 117 -9.12 13.64 6.73
C LYS A 117 -9.90 14.90 7.08
#